data_770167010290a490ce37c7b4c30ea837
#
_entry.id   770167010290a490ce37c7b4c30ea837
#
_cell.length_a   1.000
_cell.length_b   1.000
_cell.length_c   1.000
_cell.angle_alpha   90.00
_cell.angle_beta   90.00
_cell.angle_gamma   90.00
#
_symmetry.space_group_name_H-M   'P 1'
#
loop_
_entity.id
_entity.type
_entity.pdbx_description
1 polymer ?
#
loop_
_entity_poly.entity_id
_entity_poly.type
_entity_poly.pdbx_seq_one_letter_code
_entity_poly.pdbx_strand_id
1 'polypeptide(L)'
;MAEQKTTGVPPVTNPAADVGETLAYLMGDTGALQDKFGGYRIKVFHTRAFPWDEVFKTLLYRDFKVYVTRHKADIFIDATP
;
A
#
# COMPACT_ATOMS: atom_id res chain seq x y z
N MET A 1 -9.60 5.89 25.42
CA MET A 1 -9.69 5.76 24.84
C MET A 1 -9.37 5.75 24.35
N ALA A 2 -9.42 5.63 24.25
CA ALA A 2 -9.27 5.66 23.47
C ALA A 2 -8.91 5.56 22.91
N GLU A 3 -8.92 5.62 22.94
CA GLU A 3 -8.73 5.59 22.16
C GLU A 3 -8.45 5.42 21.42
N GLN A 4 -8.43 5.47 21.66
CA GLN A 4 -8.36 5.31 20.72
C GLN A 4 -8.33 5.16 20.01
N LYS A 5 -8.51 5.40 20.02
CA LYS A 5 -8.77 5.20 19.14
C LYS A 5 -8.76 5.25 18.38
N THR A 6 -8.72 5.51 18.30
CA THR A 6 -8.90 5.54 17.41
C THR A 6 -8.89 5.57 16.61
N THR A 7 -8.97 5.96 16.35
CA THR A 7 -9.13 6.01 15.52
C THR A 7 -8.86 5.69 14.60
N GLY A 8 -9.05 5.56 14.28
CA GLY A 8 -8.89 5.06 13.24
C GLY A 8 -7.80 4.63 12.80
N VAL A 9 -7.29 4.77 12.85
CA VAL A 9 -6.31 4.39 12.36
C VAL A 9 -5.81 3.60 12.86
N PRO A 10 -5.97 3.16 12.85
CA PRO A 10 -5.46 2.35 13.28
C PRO A 10 -4.44 1.86 13.42
N PRO A 11 -4.50 2.04 13.53
CA PRO A 11 -3.60 1.64 13.62
C PRO A 11 -2.59 0.86 13.50
N VAL A 12 -2.24 0.99 13.41
CA VAL A 12 -1.20 0.55 13.21
C VAL A 12 -0.50 -0.05 14.33
N THR A 13 -0.95 -1.01 14.90
CA THR A 13 -0.49 -1.57 16.09
C THR A 13 0.63 -2.54 15.89
N ASN A 14 0.68 -3.20 14.78
CA ASN A 14 1.74 -4.15 14.49
C ASN A 14 2.33 -3.79 13.15
N PRO A 15 3.32 -2.90 13.17
CA PRO A 15 3.81 -2.35 11.93
C PRO A 15 4.23 -3.39 10.93
N ALA A 16 4.91 -4.43 11.35
CA ALA A 16 5.42 -5.41 10.42
C ALA A 16 4.30 -6.19 9.76
N ALA A 17 3.27 -6.51 10.52
CA ALA A 17 2.17 -7.28 9.98
C ALA A 17 1.20 -6.41 9.20
N ASP A 18 1.21 -5.11 9.49
CA ASP A 18 0.18 -4.23 9.00
C ASP A 18 0.49 -3.51 7.69
N VAL A 19 1.63 -3.81 7.08
CA VAL A 19 1.95 -3.11 5.84
C VAL A 19 0.89 -3.38 4.78
N GLY A 20 0.55 -4.64 4.57
CA GLY A 20 -0.48 -4.99 3.61
C GLY A 20 -1.83 -4.38 3.94
N GLU A 21 -2.20 -4.41 5.21
CA GLU A 21 -3.45 -3.82 5.64
C GLU A 21 -3.47 -2.32 5.47
N THR A 22 -2.34 -1.67 5.81
CA THR A 22 -2.23 -0.23 5.62
C THR A 22 -2.37 0.15 4.16
N LEU A 23 -1.69 -0.60 3.29
CA LEU A 23 -1.78 -0.33 1.86
C LEU A 23 -3.21 -0.51 1.35
N ALA A 24 -3.85 -1.59 1.77
CA ALA A 24 -5.22 -1.84 1.34
C ALA A 24 -6.17 -0.73 1.81
N TYR A 25 -5.97 -0.28 3.03
CA TYR A 25 -6.77 0.81 3.57
C TYR A 25 -6.56 2.10 2.78
N LEU A 26 -5.31 2.41 2.48
CA LEU A 26 -4.99 3.64 1.75
C LEU A 26 -5.57 3.62 0.34
N MET A 27 -5.47 2.48 -0.32
CA MET A 27 -5.94 2.38 -1.70
C MET A 27 -7.45 2.35 -1.84
N GLY A 28 -8.12 1.72 -0.89
CA GLY A 28 -9.54 1.47 -1.04
C GLY A 28 -9.80 0.70 -2.31
N ASP A 29 -10.69 1.22 -3.15
CA ASP A 29 -11.02 0.58 -4.42
C ASP A 29 -10.26 1.18 -5.60
N THR A 30 -9.25 2.00 -5.34
CA THR A 30 -8.45 2.59 -6.43
C THR A 30 -7.37 1.67 -6.93
N GLY A 31 -7.13 0.57 -6.24
CA GLY A 31 -6.15 -0.42 -6.65
C GLY A 31 -6.41 -1.75 -6.00
N ALA A 32 -5.61 -2.73 -6.34
CA ALA A 32 -5.70 -4.06 -5.75
C ALA A 32 -4.33 -4.51 -5.29
N LEU A 33 -4.28 -5.11 -4.12
CA LEU A 33 -3.04 -5.57 -3.50
C LEU A 33 -2.92 -7.07 -3.66
N GLN A 34 -1.72 -7.51 -3.99
CA GLN A 34 -1.42 -8.93 -4.11
C GLN A 34 -0.09 -9.21 -3.44
N ASP A 35 -0.03 -10.26 -2.65
CA ASP A 35 1.23 -10.70 -2.06
C ASP A 35 2.10 -11.31 -3.13
N LYS A 36 3.40 -11.03 -3.08
CA LYS A 36 4.28 -11.55 -4.09
C LYS A 36 5.70 -11.68 -3.55
N PHE A 37 6.15 -12.90 -3.34
CA PHE A 37 7.54 -13.20 -2.98
C PHE A 37 8.08 -12.37 -1.83
N GLY A 38 7.30 -12.29 -0.77
CA GLY A 38 7.71 -11.54 0.41
C GLY A 38 7.47 -10.05 0.30
N GLY A 39 6.98 -9.61 -0.84
CA GLY A 39 6.62 -8.22 -1.05
C GLY A 39 5.20 -8.12 -1.53
N TYR A 40 4.94 -7.11 -2.34
CA TYR A 40 3.59 -6.84 -2.81
C TYR A 40 3.61 -6.39 -4.25
N ARG A 41 2.52 -6.68 -4.95
CA ARG A 41 2.25 -6.08 -6.24
C ARG A 41 0.91 -5.36 -6.16
N ILE A 42 0.88 -4.13 -6.59
CA ILE A 42 -0.33 -3.32 -6.59
C ILE A 42 -0.71 -3.01 -8.03
N LYS A 43 -1.94 -3.36 -8.39
CA LYS A 43 -2.48 -2.95 -9.68
C LYS A 43 -3.29 -1.68 -9.45
N VAL A 44 -2.96 -0.61 -10.17
CA VAL A 44 -3.62 0.67 -10.02
C VAL A 44 -4.79 0.74 -10.98
N PHE A 45 -6.01 0.91 -10.45
CA PHE A 45 -7.21 0.99 -11.27
C PHE A 45 -7.58 2.42 -11.64
N HIS A 46 -7.46 3.33 -10.67
CA HIS A 46 -7.89 4.72 -10.86
C HIS A 46 -6.73 5.64 -10.57
N THR A 47 -5.99 5.99 -11.63
CA THR A 47 -4.72 6.68 -11.46
C THR A 47 -4.84 8.04 -10.81
N ARG A 48 -5.96 8.72 -11.01
CA ARG A 48 -6.13 10.05 -10.41
C ARG A 48 -6.49 9.98 -8.94
N ALA A 49 -7.24 8.96 -8.55
CA ALA A 49 -7.69 8.82 -7.17
C ALA A 49 -6.71 8.03 -6.32
N PHE A 50 -5.78 7.33 -6.94
CA PHE A 50 -4.83 6.48 -6.22
C PHE A 50 -3.92 7.36 -5.34
N PRO A 51 -3.76 7.02 -4.07
CA PRO A 51 -2.93 7.81 -3.16
C PRO A 51 -1.44 7.50 -3.33
N TRP A 52 -0.85 7.92 -4.42
CA TRP A 52 0.54 7.60 -4.78
C TRP A 52 1.51 7.94 -3.66
N ASP A 53 1.40 9.16 -3.14
CA ASP A 53 2.33 9.65 -2.17
C ASP A 53 2.30 8.81 -0.90
N GLU A 54 1.11 8.54 -0.40
CA GLU A 54 0.96 7.78 0.83
C GLU A 54 1.44 6.34 0.67
N VAL A 55 1.14 5.75 -0.47
CA VAL A 55 1.55 4.37 -0.75
C VAL A 55 3.06 4.29 -0.83
N PHE A 56 3.68 5.20 -1.57
CA PHE A 56 5.14 5.22 -1.70
C PHE A 56 5.82 5.45 -0.36
N LYS A 57 5.32 6.40 0.41
CA LYS A 57 5.88 6.68 1.72
C LYS A 57 5.80 5.46 2.62
N THR A 58 4.67 4.78 2.62
CA THR A 58 4.50 3.60 3.44
C THR A 58 5.51 2.52 3.07
N LEU A 59 5.66 2.26 1.78
CA LEU A 59 6.58 1.23 1.32
C LEU A 59 8.03 1.60 1.58
N LEU A 60 8.41 2.83 1.26
CA LEU A 60 9.79 3.25 1.44
C LEU A 60 10.17 3.32 2.92
N TYR A 61 9.24 3.75 3.75
CA TYR A 61 9.48 3.80 5.18
C TYR A 61 9.75 2.43 5.78
N ARG A 62 9.24 1.39 5.13
CA ARG A 62 9.44 0.02 5.55
C ARG A 62 10.58 -0.66 4.79
N ASP A 63 11.41 0.11 4.12
CA ASP A 63 12.60 -0.37 3.42
C ASP A 63 12.29 -1.29 2.23
N PHE A 64 11.10 -1.17 1.67
CA PHE A 64 10.83 -1.86 0.41
C PHE A 64 11.46 -1.11 -0.75
N LYS A 65 11.93 -1.86 -1.72
CA LYS A 65 12.30 -1.29 -3.01
C LYS A 65 11.04 -1.19 -3.85
N VAL A 66 10.84 -0.07 -4.50
CA VAL A 66 9.60 0.21 -5.21
C VAL A 66 9.87 0.39 -6.68
N TYR A 67 9.17 -0.36 -7.50
CA TYR A 67 9.26 -0.28 -8.95
C TYR A 67 7.89 0.01 -9.51
N VAL A 68 7.81 0.95 -10.44
CA VAL A 68 6.56 1.25 -11.12
C VAL A 68 6.72 0.83 -12.55
N THR A 69 5.81 -0.01 -13.01
CA THR A 69 5.85 -0.50 -14.38
C THR A 69 4.50 -0.31 -15.03
N ARG A 70 4.52 -0.26 -16.34
CA ARG A 70 3.30 -0.17 -17.11
C ARG A 70 3.29 -1.31 -18.12
N HIS A 71 2.18 -2.02 -18.16
CA HIS A 71 2.00 -3.10 -19.12
C HIS A 71 0.69 -2.82 -19.84
N LYS A 72 0.78 -2.44 -21.11
CA LYS A 72 -0.35 -1.96 -21.89
C LYS A 72 -0.97 -0.75 -21.19
N ALA A 73 -2.23 -0.83 -20.80
CA ALA A 73 -2.89 0.27 -20.11
C ALA A 73 -2.81 0.16 -18.60
N ASP A 74 -2.28 -0.93 -18.09
CA ASP A 74 -2.26 -1.19 -16.66
C ASP A 74 -0.97 -0.69 -16.04
N ILE A 75 -1.10 -0.13 -14.84
CA ILE A 75 0.05 0.33 -14.07
C ILE A 75 0.18 -0.53 -12.83
N PHE A 76 1.40 -0.98 -12.59
CA PHE A 76 1.70 -1.84 -11.45
C PHE A 76 2.79 -1.20 -10.61
N ILE A 77 2.67 -1.37 -9.30
CA ILE A 77 3.71 -1.01 -8.36
C ILE A 77 4.19 -2.31 -7.73
N ASP A 78 5.47 -2.60 -7.86
CA ASP A 78 6.05 -3.78 -7.23
C ASP A 78 6.92 -3.34 -6.08
N ALA A 79 6.67 -3.90 -4.91
CA ALA A 79 7.43 -3.62 -3.70
C ALA A 79 8.14 -4.90 -3.30
N THR A 80 9.46 -4.84 -3.21
CA THR A 80 10.27 -6.00 -2.82
C THR A 80 11.08 -5.65 -1.59
N PRO A 81 11.36 -6.64 -0.74
CA PRO A 81 12.15 -6.41 0.47
C PRO A 81 13.56 -5.98 0.18
#